data_f885a65c16808938498e7057bf6bca68
#
_entry.id   f885a65c16808938498e7057bf6bca68
#
_cell.length_a   1.000
_cell.length_b   1.000
_cell.length_c   1.000
_cell.angle_alpha   90.00
_cell.angle_beta   90.00
_cell.angle_gamma   90.00
#
_symmetry.space_group_name_H-M   'P 1'
#
loop_
_entity.id
_entity.type
_entity.pdbx_description
1 polymer ?
#
loop_
_entity_poly.entity_id
_entity_poly.type
_entity_poly.pdbx_seq_one_letter_code
_entity_poly.pdbx_strand_id
1 'polypeptide(L)'
;MFITEIFKSIQGESTYAGLPCVFVRLTGCNLRCTWCDTAYAFHGGKKYSVAEVMGRVAELHERKTKAVKDLRLVEITGGEPLLQPETPELARKFLDEGYTVLIETSGERDVSALPREAVKILDVKCPDSGECGKFNLANLDALDQRDEIKFVIASRRDYEFAREFASEHGLAGRVHEVLFSPVFADPEGKWPAMDARALAEWILEDGLQVRLGLQIHKFIWDPAMHGV
;
A
#
# COMPACT_ATOMS: atom_id res chain seq x y z
N MET A 1 18.76 2.12 7.34
CA MET A 1 17.65 2.55 6.48
C MET A 1 17.26 4.00 6.76
N PHE A 2 16.65 4.69 5.80
CA PHE A 2 16.15 6.06 5.96
C PHE A 2 14.63 6.04 6.13
N ILE A 3 14.15 6.64 7.21
CA ILE A 3 12.74 6.65 7.60
C ILE A 3 12.22 8.08 7.56
N THR A 4 11.10 8.29 6.89
CA THR A 4 10.36 9.56 6.88
C THR A 4 9.56 9.71 8.15
N GLU A 5 8.78 8.69 8.52
CA GLU A 5 7.93 8.69 9.71
C GLU A 5 7.62 7.27 10.21
N ILE A 6 7.36 7.14 11.51
CA ILE A 6 6.80 5.94 12.13
C ILE A 6 5.65 6.42 13.01
N PHE A 7 4.43 5.98 12.70
CA PHE A 7 3.22 6.44 13.38
C PHE A 7 2.18 5.33 13.52
N LYS A 8 1.24 5.49 14.43
CA LYS A 8 0.11 4.56 14.62
C LYS A 8 -1.17 5.21 14.16
N SER A 9 -1.91 4.53 13.32
CA SER A 9 -3.18 4.97 12.78
C SER A 9 -4.14 3.80 12.53
N ILE A 10 -5.19 4.06 11.74
CA ILE A 10 -6.08 3.05 11.17
C ILE A 10 -5.58 2.74 9.75
N GLN A 11 -5.40 1.46 9.42
CA GLN A 11 -5.16 1.05 8.04
C GLN A 11 -6.36 1.49 7.19
N GLY A 12 -6.12 2.36 6.22
CA GLY A 12 -7.18 2.99 5.43
C GLY A 12 -7.49 2.29 4.13
N GLU A 13 -6.70 1.28 3.77
CA GLU A 13 -6.74 0.61 2.47
C GLU A 13 -6.62 -0.91 2.66
N SER A 14 -6.43 -1.67 1.56
CA SER A 14 -6.27 -3.13 1.59
C SER A 14 -7.46 -3.89 2.21
N THR A 15 -7.32 -5.19 2.36
CA THR A 15 -8.29 -6.02 3.11
C THR A 15 -8.20 -5.84 4.62
N TYR A 16 -7.19 -5.10 5.10
CA TYR A 16 -6.98 -4.76 6.51
C TYR A 16 -7.58 -3.40 6.91
N ALA A 17 -8.29 -2.74 5.98
CA ALA A 17 -8.93 -1.44 6.23
C ALA A 17 -9.80 -1.47 7.50
N GLY A 18 -9.68 -0.41 8.32
CA GLY A 18 -10.39 -0.27 9.59
C GLY A 18 -9.63 -0.80 10.81
N LEU A 19 -8.51 -1.50 10.64
CA LEU A 19 -7.73 -2.05 11.76
C LEU A 19 -6.65 -1.06 12.24
N PRO A 20 -6.38 -0.99 13.56
CA PRO A 20 -5.23 -0.26 14.06
C PRO A 20 -3.91 -0.83 13.49
N CYS A 21 -3.07 0.03 12.95
CA CYS A 21 -1.81 -0.33 12.30
C CYS A 21 -0.70 0.64 12.71
N VAL A 22 0.54 0.15 12.82
CA VAL A 22 1.72 1.02 12.87
C VAL A 22 2.35 1.05 11.50
N PHE A 23 2.53 2.25 10.98
CA PHE A 23 3.15 2.49 9.68
C PHE A 23 4.62 2.83 9.83
N VAL A 24 5.46 2.21 9.02
CA VAL A 24 6.88 2.52 8.86
C VAL A 24 7.06 3.03 7.43
N ARG A 25 7.10 4.35 7.26
CA ARG A 25 7.26 5.00 5.96
C ARG A 25 8.72 5.27 5.66
N LEU A 26 9.24 4.54 4.69
CA LEU A 26 10.61 4.68 4.23
C LEU A 26 10.76 5.89 3.28
N THR A 27 11.96 6.46 3.27
CA THR A 27 12.29 7.61 2.41
C THR A 27 12.83 7.15 1.07
N GLY A 28 12.46 7.86 0.02
CA GLY A 28 12.93 7.66 -1.35
C GLY A 28 11.90 6.94 -2.22
N CYS A 29 11.75 7.43 -3.44
CA CYS A 29 10.96 6.80 -4.50
C CYS A 29 11.61 7.10 -5.85
N ASN A 30 11.61 6.13 -6.74
CA ASN A 30 12.07 6.29 -8.12
C ASN A 30 10.95 6.58 -9.12
N LEU A 31 9.69 6.58 -8.66
CA LEU A 31 8.52 6.95 -9.44
C LEU A 31 8.09 8.40 -9.17
N ARG A 32 7.33 8.97 -10.09
CA ARG A 32 6.78 10.35 -10.01
C ARG A 32 5.32 10.35 -10.46
N CYS A 33 4.48 9.60 -9.74
CA CYS A 33 3.06 9.47 -10.06
C CYS A 33 2.34 10.82 -9.99
N THR A 34 1.41 11.05 -10.93
CA THR A 34 0.63 12.29 -11.06
C THR A 34 -0.08 12.66 -9.76
N TRP A 35 -0.68 11.67 -9.09
CA TRP A 35 -1.45 11.86 -7.84
C TRP A 35 -0.73 11.30 -6.61
N CYS A 36 0.60 11.49 -6.52
CA CYS A 36 1.34 11.05 -5.35
C CYS A 36 1.02 11.93 -4.14
N ASP A 37 0.32 11.38 -3.17
CA ASP A 37 -0.04 12.04 -1.91
C ASP A 37 1.08 11.99 -0.85
N THR A 38 2.14 11.23 -1.11
CA THR A 38 3.29 11.05 -0.22
C THR A 38 4.59 11.61 -0.80
N ALA A 39 4.51 12.61 -1.67
CA ALA A 39 5.70 13.23 -2.30
C ALA A 39 6.71 13.78 -1.28
N TYR A 40 6.27 14.12 -0.07
CA TYR A 40 7.14 14.54 1.04
C TYR A 40 8.11 13.43 1.49
N ALA A 41 7.84 12.15 1.17
CA ALA A 41 8.71 11.04 1.47
C ALA A 41 9.82 10.82 0.41
N PHE A 42 9.86 11.62 -0.67
CA PHE A 42 10.91 11.46 -1.69
C PHE A 42 12.31 11.77 -1.18
N HIS A 43 12.42 12.68 -0.23
CA HIS A 43 13.69 13.19 0.27
C HIS A 43 13.65 13.42 1.78
N GLY A 44 14.82 13.66 2.38
CA GLY A 44 14.93 13.89 3.81
C GLY A 44 14.97 12.58 4.59
N GLY A 45 14.11 12.46 5.60
CA GLY A 45 14.09 11.33 6.51
C GLY A 45 15.29 11.32 7.47
N LYS A 46 15.24 10.39 8.41
CA LYS A 46 16.31 10.16 9.40
C LYS A 46 16.85 8.75 9.25
N LYS A 47 18.15 8.58 9.50
CA LYS A 47 18.78 7.27 9.49
C LYS A 47 18.44 6.51 10.77
N TYR A 48 17.96 5.30 10.61
CA TYR A 48 17.66 4.34 11.68
C TYR A 48 18.35 3.00 11.37
N SER A 49 18.78 2.31 12.41
CA SER A 49 19.05 0.87 12.33
C SER A 49 17.73 0.10 12.37
N VAL A 50 17.76 -1.14 11.93
CA VAL A 50 16.57 -2.03 12.01
C VAL A 50 16.11 -2.18 13.47
N ALA A 51 17.05 -2.29 14.43
CA ALA A 51 16.73 -2.40 15.86
C ALA A 51 16.00 -1.15 16.42
N GLU A 52 16.39 0.05 15.99
CA GLU A 52 15.73 1.29 16.40
C GLU A 52 14.30 1.38 15.82
N VAL A 53 14.08 0.94 14.57
CA VAL A 53 12.74 0.87 13.98
C VAL A 53 11.87 -0.12 14.78
N MET A 54 12.38 -1.32 15.06
CA MET A 54 11.69 -2.33 15.87
C MET A 54 11.28 -1.79 17.25
N GLY A 55 12.21 -1.12 17.95
CA GLY A 55 11.93 -0.51 19.24
C GLY A 55 10.83 0.54 19.17
N ARG A 56 10.89 1.42 18.16
CA ARG A 56 9.89 2.47 17.98
C ARG A 56 8.49 1.91 17.68
N VAL A 57 8.41 0.88 16.84
CA VAL A 57 7.13 0.19 16.54
C VAL A 57 6.58 -0.50 17.80
N ALA A 58 7.42 -1.15 18.59
CA ALA A 58 7.02 -1.79 19.86
C ALA A 58 6.42 -0.78 20.84
N GLU A 59 7.05 0.39 21.03
CA GLU A 59 6.53 1.49 21.85
C GLU A 59 5.12 1.93 21.42
N LEU A 60 4.88 2.07 20.10
CA LEU A 60 3.57 2.47 19.55
C LEU A 60 2.50 1.38 19.70
N HIS A 61 2.92 0.11 19.82
CA HIS A 61 2.01 -1.01 20.08
C HIS A 61 1.74 -1.21 21.58
N GLU A 62 2.48 -0.55 22.49
CA GLU A 62 2.22 -0.66 23.92
C GLU A 62 0.76 -0.35 24.24
N ARG A 63 0.16 -1.19 25.07
CA ARG A 63 -1.27 -1.13 25.41
C ARG A 63 -1.49 -0.52 26.77
N LYS A 64 -2.46 0.37 26.83
CA LYS A 64 -3.00 0.90 28.08
C LYS A 64 -4.11 0.03 28.69
N THR A 65 -4.65 -0.90 27.92
CA THR A 65 -5.78 -1.77 28.35
C THR A 65 -5.64 -3.19 27.83
N LYS A 66 -6.21 -4.18 28.54
CA LYS A 66 -6.34 -5.56 28.05
C LYS A 66 -7.36 -5.57 26.91
N ALA A 67 -6.91 -5.83 25.70
CA ALA A 67 -7.75 -5.78 24.51
C ALA A 67 -8.44 -7.12 24.24
N VAL A 68 -9.51 -7.04 23.46
CA VAL A 68 -10.32 -8.20 23.03
C VAL A 68 -9.50 -9.15 22.11
N LYS A 69 -8.65 -8.61 21.25
CA LYS A 69 -7.78 -9.37 20.34
C LYS A 69 -6.41 -8.70 20.25
N ASP A 70 -5.35 -9.48 20.23
CA ASP A 70 -3.97 -8.98 20.05
C ASP A 70 -3.57 -9.07 18.59
N LEU A 71 -4.03 -8.12 17.77
CA LEU A 71 -3.51 -7.95 16.43
C LEU A 71 -2.38 -6.92 16.47
N ARG A 72 -1.15 -7.39 16.21
CA ARG A 72 0.03 -6.54 16.07
C ARG A 72 0.28 -6.33 14.58
N LEU A 73 -0.39 -5.32 14.01
CA LEU A 73 -0.31 -5.02 12.58
C LEU A 73 0.72 -3.92 12.34
N VAL A 74 1.65 -4.18 11.44
CA VAL A 74 2.64 -3.20 10.97
C VAL A 74 2.64 -3.18 9.45
N GLU A 75 2.70 -1.98 8.88
CA GLU A 75 2.87 -1.79 7.44
C GLU A 75 4.19 -1.09 7.13
N ILE A 76 4.99 -1.74 6.29
CA ILE A 76 6.18 -1.15 5.69
C ILE A 76 5.77 -0.57 4.35
N THR A 77 5.87 0.74 4.23
CA THR A 77 5.50 1.51 3.04
C THR A 77 6.54 2.60 2.80
N GLY A 78 6.21 3.61 2.03
CA GLY A 78 7.13 4.73 1.89
C GLY A 78 6.85 5.57 0.68
N GLY A 79 7.94 6.03 0.03
CA GLY A 79 7.95 6.22 -1.40
C GLY A 79 7.94 4.85 -2.08
N GLU A 80 9.13 4.24 -2.23
CA GLU A 80 9.25 2.83 -2.65
C GLU A 80 10.14 2.08 -1.63
N PRO A 81 9.56 1.22 -0.79
CA PRO A 81 10.30 0.59 0.31
C PRO A 81 11.41 -0.35 -0.19
N LEU A 82 11.26 -0.94 -1.37
CA LEU A 82 12.25 -1.88 -1.92
C LEU A 82 13.47 -1.20 -2.54
N LEU A 83 13.56 0.13 -2.51
CA LEU A 83 14.82 0.84 -2.76
C LEU A 83 15.83 0.67 -1.63
N GLN A 84 15.37 0.30 -0.44
CA GLN A 84 16.24 0.10 0.73
C GLN A 84 16.49 -1.39 0.97
N PRO A 85 17.74 -1.84 0.89
CA PRO A 85 18.10 -3.26 0.94
C PRO A 85 17.81 -3.91 2.30
N GLU A 86 17.61 -3.12 3.35
CA GLU A 86 17.27 -3.63 4.68
C GLU A 86 15.77 -3.98 4.84
N THR A 87 14.91 -3.66 3.86
CA THR A 87 13.46 -3.91 3.95
C THR A 87 13.10 -5.39 4.16
N PRO A 88 13.70 -6.36 3.46
CA PRO A 88 13.43 -7.78 3.73
C PRO A 88 13.84 -8.24 5.13
N GLU A 89 14.97 -7.72 5.67
CA GLU A 89 15.42 -8.00 7.03
C GLU A 89 14.42 -7.45 8.04
N LEU A 90 13.98 -6.19 7.87
CA LEU A 90 13.01 -5.56 8.75
C LEU A 90 11.69 -6.36 8.78
N ALA A 91 11.18 -6.75 7.62
CA ALA A 91 9.98 -7.55 7.51
C ALA A 91 10.11 -8.90 8.23
N ARG A 92 11.24 -9.60 8.05
CA ARG A 92 11.52 -10.86 8.75
C ARG A 92 11.51 -10.69 10.26
N LYS A 93 12.19 -9.65 10.78
CA LYS A 93 12.24 -9.39 12.22
C LYS A 93 10.86 -9.09 12.81
N PHE A 94 10.00 -8.36 12.11
CA PHE A 94 8.62 -8.15 12.56
C PHE A 94 7.83 -9.46 12.62
N LEU A 95 7.97 -10.32 11.62
CA LEU A 95 7.32 -11.64 11.61
C LEU A 95 7.81 -12.51 12.77
N ASP A 96 9.11 -12.54 13.02
CA ASP A 96 9.73 -13.31 14.11
C ASP A 96 9.24 -12.83 15.51
N GLU A 97 8.89 -11.55 15.63
CA GLU A 97 8.28 -10.95 16.83
C GLU A 97 6.75 -11.11 16.89
N GLY A 98 6.16 -11.86 15.94
CA GLY A 98 4.73 -12.17 15.90
C GLY A 98 3.84 -11.05 15.38
N TYR A 99 4.37 -10.12 14.58
CA TYR A 99 3.56 -9.13 13.87
C TYR A 99 2.92 -9.74 12.61
N THR A 100 1.72 -9.27 12.28
CA THR A 100 1.23 -9.34 10.90
C THR A 100 1.88 -8.20 10.13
N VAL A 101 2.58 -8.52 9.05
CA VAL A 101 3.39 -7.57 8.29
C VAL A 101 2.76 -7.34 6.92
N LEU A 102 2.42 -6.09 6.63
CA LEU A 102 2.03 -5.63 5.31
C LEU A 102 3.20 -4.92 4.65
N ILE A 103 3.36 -5.07 3.34
CA ILE A 103 4.38 -4.37 2.56
C ILE A 103 3.71 -3.80 1.33
N GLU A 104 3.54 -2.48 1.29
CA GLU A 104 3.01 -1.78 0.13
C GLU A 104 4.13 -1.27 -0.76
N THR A 105 4.14 -1.71 -2.03
CA THR A 105 5.16 -1.38 -3.04
C THR A 105 4.51 -1.14 -4.40
N SER A 106 5.16 -0.36 -5.23
CA SER A 106 4.74 -0.17 -6.65
C SER A 106 4.89 -1.43 -7.50
N GLY A 107 5.57 -2.46 -7.01
CA GLY A 107 5.86 -3.67 -7.77
C GLY A 107 6.84 -3.47 -8.94
N GLU A 108 7.51 -2.32 -9.03
CA GLU A 108 8.58 -2.10 -10.01
C GLU A 108 9.85 -2.88 -9.63
N ARG A 109 10.12 -3.01 -8.33
CA ARG A 109 11.23 -3.80 -7.81
C ARG A 109 10.85 -5.26 -7.62
N ASP A 110 11.88 -6.12 -7.64
CA ASP A 110 11.72 -7.55 -7.36
C ASP A 110 11.27 -7.77 -5.90
N VAL A 111 10.13 -8.46 -5.72
CA VAL A 111 9.56 -8.79 -4.41
C VAL A 111 9.98 -10.17 -3.90
N SER A 112 10.73 -10.96 -4.67
CA SER A 112 11.08 -12.35 -4.34
C SER A 112 11.96 -12.46 -3.08
N ALA A 113 12.69 -11.42 -2.73
CA ALA A 113 13.49 -11.35 -1.50
C ALA A 113 12.66 -11.11 -0.23
N LEU A 114 11.39 -10.72 -0.36
CA LEU A 114 10.51 -10.51 0.79
C LEU A 114 10.10 -11.84 1.44
N PRO A 115 9.94 -11.88 2.77
CA PRO A 115 9.42 -13.05 3.45
C PRO A 115 8.06 -13.47 2.88
N ARG A 116 7.89 -14.77 2.65
CA ARG A 116 6.66 -15.29 2.06
C ARG A 116 5.44 -15.08 2.96
N GLU A 117 5.65 -15.01 4.27
CA GLU A 117 4.61 -14.82 5.28
C GLU A 117 4.12 -13.36 5.38
N ALA A 118 4.88 -12.40 4.86
CA ALA A 118 4.43 -11.02 4.74
C ALA A 118 3.37 -10.90 3.65
N VAL A 119 2.35 -10.10 3.88
CA VAL A 119 1.34 -9.74 2.89
C VAL A 119 1.89 -8.64 1.99
N LYS A 120 2.07 -8.94 0.72
CA LYS A 120 2.53 -7.99 -0.28
C LYS A 120 1.32 -7.33 -0.95
N ILE A 121 1.28 -5.99 -0.93
CA ILE A 121 0.26 -5.18 -1.60
C ILE A 121 0.97 -4.46 -2.75
N LEU A 122 0.76 -4.93 -3.97
CA LEU A 122 1.44 -4.40 -5.16
C LEU A 122 0.52 -3.41 -5.89
N ASP A 123 0.90 -2.15 -5.91
CA ASP A 123 0.17 -1.06 -6.57
C ASP A 123 0.60 -0.94 -8.04
N VAL A 124 -0.12 -1.60 -8.93
CA VAL A 124 0.11 -1.55 -10.38
C VAL A 124 -0.33 -0.18 -10.92
N LYS A 125 0.63 0.58 -11.40
CA LYS A 125 0.39 1.96 -11.84
C LYS A 125 -0.36 2.01 -13.17
N CYS A 126 -1.54 2.65 -13.13
CA CYS A 126 -2.42 2.84 -14.28
C CYS A 126 -1.88 3.91 -15.25
N PRO A 127 -2.39 3.99 -16.50
CA PRO A 127 -1.88 4.90 -17.53
C PRO A 127 -1.81 6.36 -17.12
N ASP A 128 -2.85 6.90 -16.49
CA ASP A 128 -2.92 8.33 -16.15
C ASP A 128 -2.04 8.71 -14.94
N SER A 129 -1.49 7.69 -14.24
CA SER A 129 -0.47 7.92 -13.20
C SER A 129 0.84 8.49 -13.74
N GLY A 130 1.09 8.35 -15.05
CA GLY A 130 2.38 8.68 -15.68
C GLY A 130 3.48 7.63 -15.48
N GLU A 131 3.22 6.55 -14.72
CA GLU A 131 4.20 5.52 -14.36
C GLU A 131 3.79 4.11 -14.82
N CYS A 132 2.81 4.02 -15.70
CA CYS A 132 2.35 2.76 -16.32
C CYS A 132 3.48 2.04 -17.05
N GLY A 133 3.43 0.69 -17.03
CA GLY A 133 4.41 -0.16 -17.72
C GLY A 133 5.71 -0.41 -16.95
N LYS A 134 5.86 0.13 -15.74
CA LYS A 134 7.03 -0.10 -14.89
C LYS A 134 6.89 -1.31 -13.96
N PHE A 135 5.72 -1.89 -13.86
CA PHE A 135 5.48 -3.08 -13.03
C PHE A 135 6.33 -4.26 -13.54
N ASN A 136 7.05 -4.88 -12.63
CA ASN A 136 7.84 -6.08 -12.93
C ASN A 136 6.92 -7.32 -12.96
N LEU A 137 6.58 -7.81 -14.15
CA LEU A 137 5.68 -8.94 -14.33
C LEU A 137 6.18 -10.24 -13.66
N ALA A 138 7.49 -10.41 -13.47
CA ALA A 138 8.03 -11.56 -12.75
C ALA A 138 7.56 -11.61 -11.27
N ASN A 139 7.16 -10.47 -10.69
CA ASN A 139 6.60 -10.44 -9.35
C ASN A 139 5.32 -11.26 -9.21
N LEU A 140 4.55 -11.43 -10.30
CA LEU A 140 3.33 -12.25 -10.26
C LEU A 140 3.59 -13.71 -9.87
N ASP A 141 4.79 -14.22 -10.15
CA ASP A 141 5.18 -15.61 -9.78
C ASP A 141 5.59 -15.72 -8.31
N ALA A 142 5.88 -14.59 -7.66
CA ALA A 142 6.23 -14.52 -6.23
C ALA A 142 5.01 -14.25 -5.31
N LEU A 143 3.82 -14.04 -5.89
CA LEU A 143 2.59 -13.79 -5.13
C LEU A 143 1.84 -15.09 -4.82
N ASP A 144 1.05 -15.05 -3.75
CA ASP A 144 0.14 -16.12 -3.35
C ASP A 144 -1.19 -15.58 -2.78
N GLN A 145 -2.03 -16.48 -2.28
CA GLN A 145 -3.38 -16.20 -1.73
C GLN A 145 -3.38 -15.39 -0.43
N ARG A 146 -2.29 -14.76 -0.06
CA ARG A 146 -2.19 -13.76 1.03
C ARG A 146 -2.00 -12.36 0.49
N ASP A 147 -1.49 -12.25 -0.73
CA ASP A 147 -1.06 -11.00 -1.34
C ASP A 147 -2.22 -10.30 -2.06
N GLU A 148 -2.06 -9.02 -2.29
CA GLU A 148 -3.06 -8.17 -2.90
C GLU A 148 -2.47 -7.42 -4.10
N ILE A 149 -3.28 -7.19 -5.11
CA ILE A 149 -2.95 -6.28 -6.21
C ILE A 149 -3.90 -5.10 -6.14
N LYS A 150 -3.33 -3.88 -6.17
CA LYS A 150 -4.09 -2.63 -6.14
C LYS A 150 -3.90 -1.86 -7.44
N PHE A 151 -4.98 -1.24 -7.90
CA PHE A 151 -5.00 -0.27 -8.98
C PHE A 151 -5.64 1.03 -8.48
N VAL A 152 -4.93 2.14 -8.60
CA VAL A 152 -5.46 3.46 -8.29
C VAL A 152 -5.94 4.09 -9.61
N ILE A 153 -7.24 4.36 -9.68
CA ILE A 153 -7.98 4.66 -10.91
C ILE A 153 -8.43 6.12 -10.91
N ALA A 154 -8.01 6.90 -11.92
CA ALA A 154 -8.37 8.29 -12.09
C ALA A 154 -9.40 8.50 -13.21
N SER A 155 -9.55 7.54 -14.14
CA SER A 155 -10.37 7.70 -15.33
C SER A 155 -10.94 6.36 -15.84
N ARG A 156 -11.81 6.44 -16.83
CA ARG A 156 -12.29 5.25 -17.56
C ARG A 156 -11.15 4.48 -18.23
N ARG A 157 -10.14 5.18 -18.74
CA ARG A 157 -8.94 4.57 -19.34
C ARG A 157 -8.16 3.73 -18.33
N ASP A 158 -8.00 4.22 -17.12
CA ASP A 158 -7.33 3.49 -16.03
C ASP A 158 -8.13 2.26 -15.61
N TYR A 159 -9.47 2.39 -15.55
CA TYR A 159 -10.36 1.28 -15.24
C TYR A 159 -10.26 0.17 -16.30
N GLU A 160 -10.29 0.52 -17.56
CA GLU A 160 -10.18 -0.45 -18.67
C GLU A 160 -8.83 -1.16 -18.62
N PHE A 161 -7.74 -0.43 -18.43
CA PHE A 161 -6.40 -1.00 -18.22
C PHE A 161 -6.37 -1.97 -17.04
N ALA A 162 -6.90 -1.57 -15.88
CA ALA A 162 -6.88 -2.41 -14.67
C ALA A 162 -7.70 -3.70 -14.87
N ARG A 163 -8.86 -3.60 -15.51
CA ARG A 163 -9.71 -4.74 -15.86
C ARG A 163 -9.00 -5.72 -16.80
N GLU A 164 -8.40 -5.18 -17.87
CA GLU A 164 -7.67 -5.98 -18.85
C GLU A 164 -6.46 -6.65 -18.24
N PHE A 165 -5.66 -5.92 -17.47
CA PHE A 165 -4.50 -6.47 -16.75
C PHE A 165 -4.91 -7.58 -15.78
N ALA A 166 -5.97 -7.37 -14.99
CA ALA A 166 -6.45 -8.38 -14.04
C ALA A 166 -6.91 -9.67 -14.76
N SER A 167 -7.58 -9.53 -15.90
CA SER A 167 -8.04 -10.66 -16.72
C SER A 167 -6.88 -11.39 -17.41
N GLU A 168 -6.00 -10.65 -18.09
CA GLU A 168 -4.86 -11.19 -18.85
C GLU A 168 -3.91 -12.01 -17.96
N HIS A 169 -3.69 -11.53 -16.74
CA HIS A 169 -2.77 -12.19 -15.79
C HIS A 169 -3.49 -13.12 -14.82
N GLY A 170 -4.80 -13.31 -14.92
CA GLY A 170 -5.58 -14.23 -14.09
C GLY A 170 -5.48 -13.91 -12.59
N LEU A 171 -5.52 -12.63 -12.21
CA LEU A 171 -5.22 -12.19 -10.85
C LEU A 171 -6.18 -12.78 -9.80
N ALA A 172 -7.46 -12.95 -10.13
CA ALA A 172 -8.45 -13.56 -9.21
C ALA A 172 -8.08 -14.96 -8.71
N GLY A 173 -7.26 -15.71 -9.48
CA GLY A 173 -6.76 -17.02 -9.08
C GLY A 173 -5.38 -17.00 -8.41
N ARG A 174 -4.68 -15.87 -8.45
CA ARG A 174 -3.30 -15.74 -7.97
C ARG A 174 -3.19 -15.14 -6.58
N VAL A 175 -3.98 -14.11 -6.30
CA VAL A 175 -3.88 -13.31 -5.09
C VAL A 175 -5.13 -13.43 -4.22
N HIS A 176 -5.03 -12.93 -2.99
CA HIS A 176 -6.15 -12.87 -2.06
C HIS A 176 -7.24 -11.92 -2.55
N GLU A 177 -6.82 -10.73 -2.99
CA GLU A 177 -7.76 -9.70 -3.42
C GLU A 177 -7.17 -8.82 -4.52
N VAL A 178 -8.05 -8.35 -5.41
CA VAL A 178 -7.75 -7.31 -6.38
C VAL A 178 -8.55 -6.06 -6.00
N LEU A 179 -7.85 -4.96 -5.74
CA LEU A 179 -8.46 -3.71 -5.27
C LEU A 179 -8.48 -2.66 -6.38
N PHE A 180 -9.66 -2.10 -6.63
CA PHE A 180 -9.85 -0.93 -7.49
C PHE A 180 -10.18 0.26 -6.60
N SER A 181 -9.26 1.23 -6.56
CA SER A 181 -9.36 2.39 -5.66
C SER A 181 -9.48 3.68 -6.47
N PRO A 182 -10.51 4.52 -6.22
CA PRO A 182 -10.61 5.80 -6.91
C PRO A 182 -9.54 6.76 -6.39
N VAL A 183 -8.93 7.54 -7.29
CA VAL A 183 -8.06 8.66 -6.90
C VAL A 183 -8.84 9.63 -6.02
N PHE A 184 -8.29 9.97 -4.85
CA PHE A 184 -8.81 11.02 -3.99
C PHE A 184 -8.32 12.39 -4.49
N ALA A 185 -9.18 13.42 -4.42
CA ALA A 185 -8.79 14.75 -4.85
C ALA A 185 -7.60 15.29 -4.03
N ASP A 186 -6.68 15.98 -4.69
CA ASP A 186 -5.67 16.74 -3.97
C ASP A 186 -6.31 17.92 -3.24
N PRO A 187 -6.05 18.11 -1.93
CA PRO A 187 -6.60 19.25 -1.18
C PRO A 187 -6.22 20.62 -1.76
N GLU A 188 -5.08 20.71 -2.44
CA GLU A 188 -4.59 21.93 -3.10
C GLU A 188 -5.05 22.04 -4.57
N GLY A 189 -5.83 21.06 -5.06
CA GLY A 189 -6.40 21.08 -6.41
C GLY A 189 -5.43 20.70 -7.54
N LYS A 190 -4.32 20.03 -7.25
CA LYS A 190 -3.32 19.61 -8.26
C LYS A 190 -3.90 18.56 -9.21
N TRP A 191 -4.80 17.69 -8.71
CA TRP A 191 -5.55 16.72 -9.51
C TRP A 191 -6.97 16.54 -8.96
N PRO A 192 -7.96 16.22 -9.83
CA PRO A 192 -9.33 15.99 -9.40
C PRO A 192 -9.50 14.61 -8.76
N ALA A 193 -10.60 14.41 -8.02
CA ALA A 193 -11.04 13.10 -7.61
C ALA A 193 -11.59 12.30 -8.79
N MET A 194 -11.45 10.96 -8.72
CA MET A 194 -12.33 10.03 -9.40
C MET A 194 -13.62 9.86 -8.59
N ASP A 195 -14.78 9.94 -9.23
CA ASP A 195 -16.04 9.66 -8.56
C ASP A 195 -16.12 8.17 -8.18
N ALA A 196 -16.10 7.89 -6.87
CA ALA A 196 -16.17 6.53 -6.35
C ALA A 196 -17.47 5.81 -6.74
N ARG A 197 -18.58 6.56 -6.91
CA ARG A 197 -19.84 6.01 -7.37
C ARG A 197 -19.74 5.54 -8.82
N ALA A 198 -19.16 6.34 -9.71
CA ALA A 198 -18.97 5.94 -11.10
C ALA A 198 -18.09 4.69 -11.22
N LEU A 199 -17.00 4.61 -10.41
CA LEU A 199 -16.17 3.40 -10.36
C LEU A 199 -16.96 2.17 -9.89
N ALA A 200 -17.78 2.31 -8.86
CA ALA A 200 -18.63 1.23 -8.36
C ALA A 200 -19.64 0.77 -9.42
N GLU A 201 -20.28 1.70 -10.14
CA GLU A 201 -21.22 1.41 -11.23
C GLU A 201 -20.51 0.63 -12.35
N TRP A 202 -19.30 1.00 -12.77
CA TRP A 202 -18.53 0.25 -13.78
C TRP A 202 -18.17 -1.18 -13.33
N ILE A 203 -17.77 -1.36 -12.06
CA ILE A 203 -17.48 -2.68 -11.50
C ILE A 203 -18.73 -3.56 -11.53
N LEU A 204 -19.89 -3.02 -11.17
CA LEU A 204 -21.17 -3.73 -11.16
C LEU A 204 -21.67 -4.05 -12.57
N GLU A 205 -21.57 -3.11 -13.50
CA GLU A 205 -21.95 -3.29 -14.91
C GLU A 205 -21.15 -4.40 -15.59
N ASP A 206 -19.82 -4.43 -15.34
CA ASP A 206 -18.94 -5.46 -15.90
C ASP A 206 -18.95 -6.78 -15.09
N GLY A 207 -19.62 -6.82 -13.93
CA GLY A 207 -19.69 -8.01 -13.07
C GLY A 207 -18.34 -8.47 -12.52
N LEU A 208 -17.41 -7.53 -12.31
CA LEU A 208 -16.05 -7.86 -11.89
C LEU A 208 -16.02 -8.34 -10.45
N GLN A 209 -15.24 -9.39 -10.20
CA GLN A 209 -14.94 -9.91 -8.86
C GLN A 209 -13.70 -9.21 -8.32
N VAL A 210 -13.83 -7.90 -8.05
CA VAL A 210 -12.79 -7.05 -7.45
C VAL A 210 -13.37 -6.27 -6.29
N ARG A 211 -12.54 -5.84 -5.36
CA ARG A 211 -12.95 -5.02 -4.22
C ARG A 211 -12.83 -3.54 -4.56
N LEU A 212 -13.92 -2.79 -4.42
CA LEU A 212 -13.83 -1.33 -4.37
C LEU A 212 -13.14 -0.91 -3.07
N GLY A 213 -11.95 -0.32 -3.19
CA GLY A 213 -11.14 0.15 -2.08
C GLY A 213 -11.24 1.66 -1.90
N LEU A 214 -11.85 2.11 -0.80
CA LEU A 214 -11.80 3.53 -0.44
C LEU A 214 -10.63 3.79 0.50
N GLN A 215 -10.00 4.95 0.39
CA GLN A 215 -9.00 5.42 1.34
C GLN A 215 -9.70 5.99 2.59
N ILE A 216 -10.20 5.10 3.48
CA ILE A 216 -11.08 5.51 4.59
C ILE A 216 -10.42 6.49 5.56
N HIS A 217 -9.10 6.48 5.69
CA HIS A 217 -8.36 7.44 6.51
C HIS A 217 -8.60 8.89 6.05
N LYS A 218 -8.78 9.14 4.75
CA LYS A 218 -9.07 10.48 4.18
C LYS A 218 -10.49 10.99 4.46
N PHE A 219 -11.38 10.11 4.96
CA PHE A 219 -12.72 10.50 5.46
C PHE A 219 -12.74 10.68 6.99
N ILE A 220 -11.75 10.13 7.69
CA ILE A 220 -11.65 10.20 9.16
C ILE A 220 -10.88 11.46 9.57
N TRP A 221 -9.79 11.76 8.86
CA TRP A 221 -8.90 12.91 9.13
C TRP A 221 -8.83 13.84 7.92
N ASP A 222 -8.27 15.02 8.15
CA ASP A 222 -7.96 15.93 7.05
C ASP A 222 -7.00 15.24 6.06
N PRO A 223 -7.34 15.19 4.77
CA PRO A 223 -6.49 14.53 3.75
C PRO A 223 -5.07 15.10 3.63
N ALA A 224 -4.83 16.35 4.09
CA ALA A 224 -3.51 16.97 4.12
C ALA A 224 -2.69 16.61 5.38
N MET A 225 -3.30 15.93 6.36
CA MET A 225 -2.64 15.60 7.63
C MET A 225 -1.66 14.44 7.45
N HIS A 226 -0.45 14.60 8.01
CA HIS A 226 0.56 13.54 8.04
C HIS A 226 0.54 12.79 9.38
N GLY A 227 0.95 11.51 9.35
CA GLY A 227 1.05 10.71 10.56
C GLY A 227 -0.28 10.26 11.17
N VAL A 228 -1.34 10.18 10.36
CA VAL A 228 -2.69 9.78 10.76
C VAL A 228 -3.23 8.64 9.89
#